data_f2a7ccf0fb857c55cdede2d9205c2497
#
_entry.id   f2a7ccf0fb857c55cdede2d9205c2497
#
_cell.length_a   1.000
_cell.length_b   1.000
_cell.length_c   1.000
_cell.angle_alpha   90.00
_cell.angle_beta   90.00
_cell.angle_gamma   90.00
#
_symmetry.space_group_name_H-M   'P 1'
#
loop_
_entity.id
_entity.type
_entity.pdbx_description
1 polymer ?
#
loop_
_entity_poly.entity_id
_entity_poly.type
_entity_poly.pdbx_seq_one_letter_code
_entity_poly.pdbx_strand_id
1 'polypeptide(L)'
;VISKWGARTIAHETPYTLEQVRRLASFSYAAGDQGAAISSGSFLTQGMIVAPCSMRTLAAIATGQGDHLIHRAADVVLKERRKLVLAVRETPLHEIHLENMLKLSRMGVSIMPPVPAFYHRPATLEEVVDHTAMRLLDQCGIHVDAAPRWSGEMTAVK
;
A
#
# COMPACT_ATOMS: atom_id res chain seq x y z
N VAL A 1 1.73 7.96 7.71
CA VAL A 1 0.74 7.67 8.78
C VAL A 1 0.79 6.20 9.14
N ILE A 2 0.90 5.86 10.42
CA ILE A 2 0.91 4.48 10.90
C ILE A 2 -0.31 4.29 11.80
N SER A 3 -1.14 3.28 11.50
CA SER A 3 -2.32 2.96 12.32
C SER A 3 -1.93 2.38 13.67
N LYS A 4 -2.88 2.38 14.64
CA LYS A 4 -2.65 1.76 15.96
C LYS A 4 -2.23 0.28 15.85
N TRP A 5 -2.86 -0.48 14.96
CA TRP A 5 -2.49 -1.88 14.71
C TRP A 5 -1.17 -1.99 13.94
N GLY A 6 -0.91 -1.13 12.94
CA GLY A 6 0.38 -1.10 12.24
C GLY A 6 1.54 -0.84 13.20
N ALA A 7 1.38 0.03 14.21
CA ALA A 7 2.40 0.24 15.22
C ALA A 7 2.68 -1.02 16.07
N ARG A 8 1.63 -1.78 16.41
CA ARG A 8 1.80 -3.06 17.12
C ARG A 8 2.46 -4.12 16.25
N THR A 9 2.09 -4.19 14.99
CA THR A 9 2.68 -5.13 14.02
C THR A 9 4.18 -4.84 13.83
N ILE A 10 4.57 -3.58 13.65
CA ILE A 10 5.99 -3.19 13.57
C ILE A 10 6.76 -3.69 14.79
N ALA A 11 6.25 -3.45 15.99
CA ALA A 11 6.92 -3.84 17.23
C ALA A 11 6.98 -5.36 17.43
N HIS A 12 6.05 -6.13 16.86
CA HIS A 12 5.96 -7.58 17.02
C HIS A 12 6.72 -8.36 15.94
N GLU A 13 6.66 -7.89 14.70
CA GLU A 13 7.14 -8.63 13.53
C GLU A 13 8.49 -8.15 13.00
N THR A 14 9.02 -7.01 13.51
CA THR A 14 10.26 -6.43 13.00
C THR A 14 11.21 -6.03 14.14
N PRO A 15 12.51 -5.91 13.88
CA PRO A 15 13.46 -5.40 14.87
C PRO A 15 13.40 -3.86 15.05
N TYR A 16 12.53 -3.17 14.32
CA TYR A 16 12.45 -1.72 14.32
C TYR A 16 11.51 -1.17 15.38
N THR A 17 11.91 -0.08 16.01
CA THR A 17 10.99 0.73 16.83
C THR A 17 10.08 1.58 15.93
N LEU A 18 8.90 1.93 16.44
CA LEU A 18 7.98 2.83 15.73
C LEU A 18 8.64 4.17 15.38
N GLU A 19 9.49 4.67 16.25
CA GLU A 19 10.20 5.94 16.03
C GLU A 19 11.24 5.83 14.89
N GLN A 20 11.96 4.72 14.81
CA GLN A 20 12.87 4.47 13.67
C GLN A 20 12.11 4.47 12.35
N VAL A 21 10.96 3.78 12.28
CA VAL A 21 10.13 3.75 11.06
C VAL A 21 9.59 5.14 10.71
N ARG A 22 9.14 5.93 11.70
CA ARG A 22 8.68 7.31 11.47
C ARG A 22 9.75 8.21 10.90
N ARG A 23 10.99 8.07 11.34
CA ARG A 23 12.13 8.87 10.84
C ARG A 23 12.53 8.60 9.40
N LEU A 24 12.09 7.49 8.81
CA LEU A 24 12.30 7.22 7.38
C LEU A 24 11.47 8.13 6.48
N ALA A 25 10.40 8.73 7.01
CA ALA A 25 9.52 9.62 6.26
C ALA A 25 9.89 11.08 6.49
N SER A 26 9.79 11.92 5.44
CA SER A 26 9.95 13.37 5.54
C SER A 26 8.94 14.01 6.49
N PHE A 27 7.71 13.47 6.53
CA PHE A 27 6.63 13.91 7.41
C PHE A 27 5.90 12.69 7.99
N SER A 28 5.56 12.77 9.27
CA SER A 28 4.79 11.74 9.96
C SER A 28 3.60 12.37 10.69
N TYR A 29 2.39 11.92 10.39
CA TYR A 29 1.15 12.38 11.03
C TYR A 29 0.59 11.29 11.93
N ALA A 30 -0.03 11.69 13.04
CA ALA A 30 -0.78 10.76 13.88
C ALA A 30 -2.04 10.27 13.15
N ALA A 31 -2.41 9.01 13.36
CA ALA A 31 -3.59 8.43 12.70
C ALA A 31 -4.92 9.14 13.09
N GLY A 32 -4.98 9.75 14.26
CA GLY A 32 -6.13 10.53 14.72
C GLY A 32 -6.16 11.98 14.25
N ASP A 33 -5.08 12.48 13.61
CA ASP A 33 -4.98 13.88 13.20
C ASP A 33 -5.70 14.12 11.86
N GLN A 34 -7.00 14.36 11.94
CA GLN A 34 -7.81 14.69 10.77
C GLN A 34 -7.60 16.11 10.25
N GLY A 35 -6.85 16.96 10.96
CA GLY A 35 -6.43 18.28 10.52
C GLY A 35 -5.13 18.29 9.73
N ALA A 36 -4.45 17.14 9.56
CA ALA A 36 -3.20 17.03 8.82
C ALA A 36 -3.35 17.48 7.36
N ALA A 37 -2.28 17.99 6.74
CA ALA A 37 -2.28 18.52 5.38
C ALA A 37 -2.88 17.54 4.35
N ILE A 38 -2.58 16.25 4.47
CA ILE A 38 -3.07 15.19 3.58
C ILE A 38 -4.58 14.91 3.69
N SER A 39 -5.28 15.52 4.65
CA SER A 39 -6.74 15.47 4.77
C SER A 39 -7.45 16.46 3.84
N SER A 40 -6.69 17.34 3.15
CA SER A 40 -7.20 18.34 2.22
C SER A 40 -6.85 18.03 0.77
N GLY A 41 -7.81 18.16 -0.13
CA GLY A 41 -7.59 18.00 -1.58
C GLY A 41 -6.67 19.06 -2.18
N SER A 42 -6.56 20.25 -1.58
CA SER A 42 -5.65 21.31 -2.04
C SER A 42 -4.17 21.00 -1.75
N PHE A 43 -3.89 20.11 -0.81
CA PHE A 43 -2.53 19.62 -0.59
C PHE A 43 -2.16 18.61 -1.68
N LEU A 44 -1.18 18.95 -2.50
CA LEU A 44 -0.80 18.13 -3.66
C LEU A 44 0.04 16.93 -3.22
N THR A 45 -0.37 15.74 -3.64
CA THR A 45 0.36 14.48 -3.49
C THR A 45 0.43 13.75 -4.82
N GLN A 46 1.48 12.99 -5.05
CA GLN A 46 1.65 12.10 -6.22
C GLN A 46 0.59 10.98 -6.23
N GLY A 47 0.22 10.50 -5.05
CA GLY A 47 -0.72 9.41 -4.82
C GLY A 47 -0.62 8.93 -3.39
N MET A 48 -1.21 7.76 -3.13
CA MET A 48 -1.19 7.12 -1.81
C MET A 48 -1.04 5.62 -1.96
N ILE A 49 -0.18 5.04 -1.13
CA ILE A 49 -0.02 3.58 -1.00
C ILE A 49 -0.43 3.19 0.43
N VAL A 50 -1.32 2.22 0.56
CA VAL A 50 -1.65 1.60 1.85
C VAL A 50 -1.03 0.21 1.88
N ALA A 51 0.05 0.04 2.66
CA ALA A 51 0.82 -1.19 2.73
C ALA A 51 1.17 -1.56 4.18
N PRO A 52 0.75 -2.73 4.66
CA PRO A 52 -0.32 -3.55 4.08
C PRO A 52 -1.71 -2.90 4.27
N CYS A 53 -2.67 -3.27 3.41
CA CYS A 53 -4.05 -2.86 3.53
C CYS A 53 -4.88 -4.01 4.13
N SER A 54 -5.42 -3.81 5.34
CA SER A 54 -6.34 -4.77 5.94
C SER A 54 -7.72 -4.72 5.28
N MET A 55 -8.49 -5.80 5.39
CA MET A 55 -9.87 -5.85 4.88
C MET A 55 -10.77 -4.82 5.56
N ARG A 56 -10.51 -4.46 6.82
CA ARG A 56 -11.21 -3.37 7.50
C ARG A 56 -10.95 -2.02 6.81
N THR A 57 -9.69 -1.73 6.50
CA THR A 57 -9.31 -0.50 5.78
C THR A 57 -9.89 -0.49 4.36
N LEU A 58 -9.81 -1.62 3.64
CA LEU A 58 -10.43 -1.79 2.33
C LEU A 58 -11.95 -1.47 2.37
N ALA A 59 -12.67 -2.07 3.33
CA ALA A 59 -14.10 -1.86 3.48
C ALA A 59 -14.44 -0.39 3.81
N ALA A 60 -13.69 0.24 4.73
CA ALA A 60 -13.89 1.64 5.09
C ALA A 60 -13.72 2.57 3.87
N ILE A 61 -12.68 2.35 3.06
CA ILE A 61 -12.45 3.12 1.83
C ILE A 61 -13.57 2.86 0.82
N ALA A 62 -13.98 1.60 0.62
CA ALA A 62 -15.02 1.22 -0.35
C ALA A 62 -16.41 1.77 -0.01
N THR A 63 -16.68 2.02 1.28
CA THR A 63 -17.97 2.53 1.75
C THR A 63 -17.96 4.02 2.07
N GLY A 64 -16.79 4.69 1.99
CA GLY A 64 -16.63 6.09 2.37
C GLY A 64 -16.77 6.31 3.88
N GLN A 65 -16.61 5.26 4.68
CA GLN A 65 -16.68 5.32 6.15
C GLN A 65 -15.29 5.17 6.74
N GLY A 66 -14.92 6.11 7.60
CA GLY A 66 -13.61 6.05 8.23
C GLY A 66 -13.49 7.01 9.40
N ASP A 67 -12.76 6.58 10.41
CA ASP A 67 -12.61 7.24 11.69
C ASP A 67 -11.19 7.80 11.94
N HIS A 68 -10.30 7.68 10.96
CA HIS A 68 -8.93 8.15 11.10
C HIS A 68 -8.31 8.64 9.78
N LEU A 69 -7.16 9.30 9.88
CA LEU A 69 -6.49 10.00 8.79
C LEU A 69 -6.19 9.13 7.55
N ILE A 70 -5.89 7.84 7.70
CA ILE A 70 -5.64 6.96 6.56
C ILE A 70 -6.88 6.87 5.67
N HIS A 71 -8.06 6.68 6.27
CA HIS A 71 -9.33 6.61 5.53
C HIS A 71 -9.64 7.97 4.88
N ARG A 72 -9.45 9.07 5.63
CA ARG A 72 -9.68 10.42 5.10
C ARG A 72 -8.73 10.75 3.96
N ALA A 73 -7.44 10.45 4.07
CA ALA A 73 -6.47 10.68 3.00
C ALA A 73 -6.80 9.86 1.75
N ALA A 74 -7.24 8.60 1.91
CA ALA A 74 -7.68 7.77 0.79
C ALA A 74 -8.92 8.35 0.10
N ASP A 75 -9.92 8.83 0.85
CA ASP A 75 -11.09 9.53 0.33
C ASP A 75 -10.69 10.78 -0.47
N VAL A 76 -9.76 11.58 0.05
CA VAL A 76 -9.21 12.74 -0.65
C VAL A 76 -8.52 12.35 -1.95
N VAL A 77 -7.66 11.33 -1.92
CA VAL A 77 -6.94 10.85 -3.11
C VAL A 77 -7.92 10.38 -4.19
N LEU A 78 -8.99 9.68 -3.79
CA LEU A 78 -10.03 9.21 -4.71
C LEU A 78 -10.83 10.37 -5.32
N LYS A 79 -11.33 11.32 -4.51
CA LYS A 79 -12.12 12.45 -5.03
C LYS A 79 -11.31 13.38 -5.93
N GLU A 80 -9.99 13.50 -5.69
CA GLU A 80 -9.06 14.26 -6.52
C GLU A 80 -8.54 13.45 -7.73
N ARG A 81 -9.03 12.22 -7.92
CA ARG A 81 -8.62 11.31 -9.01
C ARG A 81 -7.11 11.06 -9.08
N ARG A 82 -6.46 11.06 -7.92
CA ARG A 82 -5.05 10.70 -7.77
C ARG A 82 -4.88 9.19 -7.63
N LYS A 83 -3.66 8.71 -7.79
CA LYS A 83 -3.36 7.27 -7.67
C LYS A 83 -3.53 6.78 -6.23
N LEU A 84 -4.35 5.75 -6.05
CA LEU A 84 -4.47 5.01 -4.81
C LEU A 84 -4.09 3.56 -5.05
N VAL A 85 -3.18 3.04 -4.25
CA VAL A 85 -2.69 1.66 -4.33
C VAL A 85 -2.94 0.97 -3.00
N LEU A 86 -3.60 -0.17 -3.02
CA LEU A 86 -3.92 -0.95 -1.83
C LEU A 86 -3.21 -2.31 -1.89
N ALA A 87 -2.16 -2.48 -1.08
CA ALA A 87 -1.48 -3.76 -0.90
C ALA A 87 -2.31 -4.66 0.03
N VAL A 88 -3.43 -5.16 -0.49
CA VAL A 88 -4.37 -5.97 0.29
C VAL A 88 -3.74 -7.30 0.70
N ARG A 89 -3.78 -7.62 2.01
CA ARG A 89 -3.19 -8.85 2.53
C ARG A 89 -4.18 -9.59 3.41
N GLU A 90 -4.83 -10.58 2.80
CA GLU A 90 -5.80 -11.47 3.44
C GLU A 90 -5.93 -12.78 2.67
N THR A 91 -6.12 -13.88 3.37
CA THR A 91 -6.44 -15.18 2.79
C THR A 91 -7.08 -16.10 3.85
N PRO A 92 -8.11 -16.92 3.52
CA PRO A 92 -8.88 -16.89 2.28
C PRO A 92 -9.75 -15.64 2.16
N LEU A 93 -10.23 -15.36 0.95
CA LEU A 93 -11.14 -14.25 0.68
C LEU A 93 -12.59 -14.73 0.67
N HIS A 94 -13.50 -13.90 1.17
CA HIS A 94 -14.96 -14.11 1.05
C HIS A 94 -15.59 -13.03 0.16
N GLU A 95 -16.85 -13.20 -0.15
CA GLU A 95 -17.60 -12.39 -1.11
C GLU A 95 -17.49 -10.88 -0.84
N ILE A 96 -17.68 -10.43 0.40
CA ILE A 96 -17.61 -8.99 0.75
C ILE A 96 -16.21 -8.42 0.48
N HIS A 97 -15.13 -9.18 0.71
CA HIS A 97 -13.78 -8.74 0.36
C HIS A 97 -13.66 -8.52 -1.15
N LEU A 98 -14.12 -9.46 -1.94
CA LEU A 98 -14.05 -9.42 -3.41
C LEU A 98 -14.92 -8.30 -3.99
N GLU A 99 -16.12 -8.08 -3.46
CA GLU A 99 -17.01 -6.98 -3.86
C GLU A 99 -16.38 -5.61 -3.58
N ASN A 100 -15.79 -5.42 -2.39
CA ASN A 100 -15.10 -4.18 -2.04
C ASN A 100 -13.88 -3.92 -2.94
N MET A 101 -13.10 -4.96 -3.25
CA MET A 101 -11.98 -4.85 -4.21
C MET A 101 -12.48 -4.49 -5.60
N LEU A 102 -13.53 -5.13 -6.09
CA LEU A 102 -14.14 -4.86 -7.40
C LEU A 102 -14.64 -3.42 -7.47
N LYS A 103 -15.37 -2.96 -6.44
CA LYS A 103 -15.88 -1.60 -6.37
C LYS A 103 -14.76 -0.57 -6.48
N LEU A 104 -13.70 -0.74 -5.69
CA LEU A 104 -12.56 0.18 -5.70
C LEU A 104 -11.77 0.10 -7.01
N SER A 105 -11.59 -1.09 -7.59
CA SER A 105 -10.95 -1.27 -8.89
C SER A 105 -11.68 -0.51 -10.00
N ARG A 106 -13.02 -0.53 -10.01
CA ARG A 106 -13.85 0.26 -10.94
C ARG A 106 -13.69 1.77 -10.77
N MET A 107 -13.27 2.22 -9.58
CA MET A 107 -12.95 3.62 -9.30
C MET A 107 -11.50 4.00 -9.68
N GLY A 108 -10.73 3.06 -10.24
CA GLY A 108 -9.34 3.28 -10.66
C GLY A 108 -8.29 3.01 -9.58
N VAL A 109 -8.67 2.39 -8.47
CA VAL A 109 -7.72 1.95 -7.42
C VAL A 109 -6.94 0.74 -7.89
N SER A 110 -5.62 0.75 -7.74
CA SER A 110 -4.78 -0.42 -7.94
C SER A 110 -4.92 -1.36 -6.75
N ILE A 111 -5.60 -2.49 -6.93
CA ILE A 111 -5.66 -3.57 -5.95
C ILE A 111 -4.46 -4.47 -6.20
N MET A 112 -3.52 -4.48 -5.26
CA MET A 112 -2.22 -5.14 -5.45
C MET A 112 -1.87 -6.02 -4.24
N PRO A 113 -2.42 -7.25 -4.16
CA PRO A 113 -1.99 -8.21 -3.18
C PRO A 113 -0.48 -8.46 -3.29
N PRO A 114 0.27 -8.60 -2.18
CA PRO A 114 1.71 -8.88 -2.22
C PRO A 114 1.98 -10.34 -2.60
N VAL A 115 1.66 -10.67 -3.85
CA VAL A 115 1.87 -12.00 -4.42
C VAL A 115 3.32 -12.13 -4.88
N PRO A 116 4.09 -13.13 -4.38
CA PRO A 116 5.47 -13.34 -4.79
C PRO A 116 5.61 -13.58 -6.29
N ALA A 117 6.58 -12.94 -6.92
CA ALA A 117 6.97 -13.22 -8.30
C ALA A 117 8.26 -14.06 -8.30
N PHE A 118 8.21 -15.22 -8.95
CA PHE A 118 9.35 -16.16 -8.97
C PHE A 118 10.15 -16.15 -10.28
N TYR A 119 9.69 -15.42 -11.29
CA TYR A 119 10.34 -15.40 -12.62
C TYR A 119 11.77 -14.81 -12.58
N HIS A 120 12.07 -13.95 -11.62
CA HIS A 120 13.40 -13.37 -11.43
C HIS A 120 14.28 -14.18 -10.47
N ARG A 121 13.80 -15.37 -10.01
CA ARG A 121 14.51 -16.32 -9.15
C ARG A 121 15.07 -15.70 -7.87
N PRO A 122 14.24 -15.11 -7.01
CA PRO A 122 14.70 -14.49 -5.77
C PRO A 122 15.36 -15.55 -4.88
N ALA A 123 16.52 -15.21 -4.30
CA ALA A 123 17.27 -16.08 -3.41
C ALA A 123 16.87 -15.88 -1.95
N THR A 124 16.32 -14.73 -1.61
CA THR A 124 15.98 -14.35 -0.24
C THR A 124 14.55 -13.82 -0.16
N LEU A 125 13.98 -13.84 1.06
CA LEU A 125 12.69 -13.21 1.32
C LEU A 125 12.75 -11.68 1.12
N GLU A 126 13.88 -11.06 1.44
CA GLU A 126 14.11 -9.64 1.26
C GLU A 126 13.97 -9.23 -0.22
N GLU A 127 14.57 -9.99 -1.13
CA GLU A 127 14.40 -9.75 -2.58
C GLU A 127 12.95 -9.84 -3.05
N VAL A 128 12.14 -10.73 -2.45
CA VAL A 128 10.69 -10.82 -2.74
C VAL A 128 9.95 -9.58 -2.23
N VAL A 129 10.31 -9.10 -1.04
CA VAL A 129 9.72 -7.90 -0.44
C VAL A 129 10.11 -6.66 -1.24
N ASP A 130 11.38 -6.51 -1.60
CA ASP A 130 11.89 -5.37 -2.38
C ASP A 130 11.23 -5.32 -3.76
N HIS A 131 11.08 -6.45 -4.44
CA HIS A 131 10.36 -6.51 -5.70
C HIS A 131 8.91 -6.05 -5.54
N THR A 132 8.22 -6.49 -4.48
CA THR A 132 6.84 -6.08 -4.20
C THR A 132 6.76 -4.57 -3.90
N ALA A 133 7.68 -4.04 -3.09
CA ALA A 133 7.74 -2.62 -2.75
C ALA A 133 8.00 -1.76 -4.01
N MET A 134 8.96 -2.16 -4.85
CA MET A 134 9.23 -1.52 -6.13
C MET A 134 7.98 -1.49 -7.02
N ARG A 135 7.24 -2.59 -7.12
CA ARG A 135 6.02 -2.67 -7.93
C ARG A 135 4.87 -1.80 -7.40
N LEU A 136 4.78 -1.61 -6.08
CA LEU A 136 3.84 -0.66 -5.47
C LEU A 136 4.18 0.78 -5.85
N LEU A 137 5.45 1.16 -5.83
CA LEU A 137 5.93 2.49 -6.24
C LEU A 137 5.68 2.75 -7.72
N ASP A 138 5.89 1.75 -8.59
CA ASP A 138 5.60 1.84 -10.03
C ASP A 138 4.15 2.27 -10.31
N GLN A 139 3.17 1.83 -9.49
CA GLN A 139 1.77 2.21 -9.67
C GLN A 139 1.55 3.72 -9.45
N CYS A 140 2.43 4.37 -8.68
CA CYS A 140 2.42 5.82 -8.47
C CYS A 140 3.33 6.57 -9.45
N GLY A 141 3.92 5.90 -10.44
CA GLY A 141 4.88 6.49 -11.39
C GLY A 141 6.24 6.81 -10.76
N ILE A 142 6.57 6.17 -9.64
CA ILE A 142 7.88 6.28 -8.99
C ILE A 142 8.68 5.03 -9.34
N HIS A 143 9.71 5.19 -10.15
CA HIS A 143 10.52 4.07 -10.63
C HIS A 143 11.85 4.03 -9.90
N VAL A 144 12.10 2.92 -9.22
CA VAL A 144 13.36 2.62 -8.51
C VAL A 144 13.93 1.30 -9.00
N ASP A 145 15.25 1.16 -8.99
CA ASP A 145 15.96 -0.05 -9.39
C ASP A 145 16.34 -0.88 -8.15
N ALA A 146 15.32 -1.31 -7.40
CA ALA A 146 15.51 -2.12 -6.19
C ALA A 146 15.47 -3.63 -6.45
N ALA A 147 14.99 -4.06 -7.63
CA ALA A 147 14.89 -5.48 -7.98
C ALA A 147 14.91 -5.67 -9.51
N PRO A 148 15.31 -6.85 -10.01
CA PRO A 148 15.31 -7.13 -11.44
C PRO A 148 13.92 -6.98 -12.07
N ARG A 149 13.87 -6.37 -13.25
CA ARG A 149 12.65 -6.25 -14.06
C ARG A 149 12.66 -7.29 -15.18
N TRP A 150 11.48 -7.75 -15.58
CA TRP A 150 11.35 -8.65 -16.71
C TRP A 150 11.80 -7.97 -18.01
N SER A 151 12.82 -8.53 -18.67
CA SER A 151 13.39 -8.03 -19.92
C SER A 151 12.80 -8.67 -21.19
N GLY A 152 11.99 -9.72 -21.03
CA GLY A 152 11.48 -10.53 -22.14
C GLY A 152 12.39 -11.72 -22.52
N GLU A 153 13.56 -11.86 -21.89
CA GLU A 153 14.48 -12.98 -22.16
C GLU A 153 14.20 -14.14 -21.23
N MET A 154 13.88 -15.28 -21.80
CA MET A 154 13.89 -16.57 -21.09
C MET A 154 15.23 -17.26 -21.28
N THR A 155 15.91 -17.61 -20.17
CA THR A 155 17.07 -18.52 -20.25
C THR A 155 16.60 -19.86 -20.81
N ALA A 156 17.23 -20.32 -21.88
CA ALA A 156 16.92 -21.62 -22.47
C ALA A 156 16.97 -22.70 -21.39
N VAL A 157 15.92 -23.52 -21.32
CA VAL A 157 15.89 -24.71 -20.46
C VAL A 157 17.02 -25.60 -20.91
N LYS A 158 18.00 -25.86 -20.02
CA LYS A 158 19.05 -26.87 -20.23
C LYS A 158 18.49 -28.25 -20.02
#